data_0f3bdfb47d8f2b9d9104ed525f6d6b54
#
_entry.id   0f3bdfb47d8f2b9d9104ed525f6d6b54
#
_cell.length_a   1.000
_cell.length_b   1.000
_cell.length_c   1.000
_cell.angle_alpha   90.00
_cell.angle_beta   90.00
_cell.angle_gamma   90.00
#
_symmetry.space_group_name_H-M   'P 1'
#
loop_
_entity.id
_entity.type
_entity.pdbx_description
1 polymer ?
#
loop_
_entity_poly.entity_id
_entity_poly.type
_entity_poly.pdbx_seq_one_letter_code
_entity_poly.pdbx_strand_id
1 'polypeptide(L)'
;MNNPGTNNRSLWWRISSNDDDEGDFINKQALDSNFGVIYSNAGNGNVRAYHNWDDFSGSRGTVKDTYVINGLGTSTSALTVSPFNTQSSILYVGSDAGQLYKVSNANNPNNQQKVQITGDGFVGSISDIEFGKDENHIFVTFYNYGVESIWYSNDGGENWSAKEGDLPDLPVYNIIQSPLDEDEVIVGTELGVWFTNNFSSSNPTWKQAYAGMKDVRVTDMDLRKGDNKVFASTYGLGIYSGVFQNSEPTFTINSNTTYLEILKGTSKSFDVNYNVYNDFNEEVEFSIEGLPANSTVNYTPSQKYIIDSDGTLSVEIGISNDANLGTYDLKFKATSESKSREFDITLKVTSNDNDEDGINNDIDNCPETPNTDQSDIDNDGIGDVCDPNPIPQNVFSLNTKNETCRSSNNGEINLSINSDVIPNDMKFTISISGGPSGFNFAPELIQSNEWSKNNIEAGEYRICFTTSSIPNFEQCFNVVITEPQDITVLSAIANDSNTMNLDF
;
A
#
# COMPACT_ATOMS: atom_id res chain seq x y z
N MET A 1 -12.09 25.99 0.99
CA MET A 1 -10.84 26.13 0.25
C MET A 1 -11.10 26.98 -0.98
N ASN A 2 -10.38 28.07 -1.15
CA ASN A 2 -10.55 28.96 -2.30
C ASN A 2 -9.68 28.45 -3.45
N ASN A 3 -10.31 28.04 -4.55
CA ASN A 3 -9.58 27.73 -5.77
C ASN A 3 -9.17 29.06 -6.45
N PRO A 4 -7.88 29.40 -6.61
CA PRO A 4 -7.43 30.67 -7.16
C PRO A 4 -7.52 30.68 -8.69
N GLY A 5 -8.71 30.72 -9.26
CA GLY A 5 -8.85 30.80 -10.71
C GLY A 5 -10.26 30.88 -11.27
N THR A 6 -11.30 30.74 -10.50
CA THR A 6 -12.68 30.87 -10.97
C THR A 6 -13.53 31.68 -10.00
N ASN A 7 -14.33 32.56 -10.53
CA ASN A 7 -15.25 33.46 -9.83
C ASN A 7 -15.86 32.86 -8.56
N ASN A 8 -15.41 33.37 -7.43
CA ASN A 8 -15.94 33.37 -6.07
C ASN A 8 -17.37 32.81 -5.86
N ARG A 9 -17.54 31.52 -5.99
CA ARG A 9 -18.63 30.80 -5.36
C ARG A 9 -18.03 29.66 -4.60
N SER A 10 -18.04 29.78 -3.25
CA SER A 10 -17.80 28.64 -2.36
C SER A 10 -18.82 27.57 -2.70
N LEU A 11 -18.41 26.50 -3.33
CA LEU A 11 -19.28 25.34 -3.55
C LEU A 11 -19.24 24.52 -2.28
N TRP A 12 -20.38 24.45 -1.59
CA TRP A 12 -20.58 23.56 -0.45
C TRP A 12 -21.02 22.21 -0.99
N TRP A 13 -20.26 21.17 -0.70
CA TRP A 13 -20.61 19.81 -1.04
C TRP A 13 -21.04 19.04 0.19
N ARG A 14 -22.10 18.27 0.07
CA ARG A 14 -22.57 17.36 1.11
C ARG A 14 -21.82 16.04 0.94
N ILE A 15 -21.08 15.62 1.96
CA ILE A 15 -20.29 14.38 1.95
C ILE A 15 -21.19 13.14 2.12
N SER A 16 -22.38 13.27 2.74
CA SER A 16 -23.34 12.16 2.86
C SER A 16 -24.70 12.54 2.33
N SER A 17 -25.42 11.57 1.75
CA SER A 17 -26.79 11.76 1.25
C SER A 17 -27.87 11.40 2.25
N ASN A 18 -27.52 10.77 3.34
CA ASN A 18 -28.49 10.28 4.30
C ASN A 18 -28.72 11.32 5.39
N ASP A 19 -30.00 11.61 5.66
CA ASP A 19 -30.45 12.38 6.81
C ASP A 19 -30.54 11.48 8.06
N ASP A 20 -29.86 10.32 8.02
CA ASP A 20 -29.80 9.42 9.15
C ASP A 20 -28.96 10.10 10.23
N ASP A 21 -29.57 10.33 11.38
CA ASP A 21 -29.01 10.93 12.58
C ASP A 21 -27.92 10.05 13.22
N GLU A 22 -26.98 9.55 12.41
CA GLU A 22 -25.84 8.80 12.86
C GLU A 22 -24.70 9.75 13.18
N GLY A 23 -24.55 10.09 14.42
CA GLY A 23 -23.52 10.98 14.96
C GLY A 23 -24.03 11.76 16.16
N ASP A 24 -23.11 12.27 16.97
CA ASP A 24 -23.46 13.13 18.09
C ASP A 24 -23.69 14.57 17.64
N PHE A 25 -24.36 15.36 18.45
CA PHE A 25 -24.66 16.78 18.18
C PHE A 25 -23.39 17.59 17.88
N ILE A 26 -22.27 17.27 18.55
CA ILE A 26 -20.94 17.78 18.23
C ILE A 26 -20.16 16.62 17.61
N ASN A 27 -19.99 16.65 16.30
CA ASN A 27 -19.38 15.57 15.57
C ASN A 27 -17.85 15.78 15.45
N LYS A 28 -17.06 14.96 16.11
CA LYS A 28 -15.59 14.98 15.98
C LYS A 28 -15.18 14.37 14.64
N GLN A 29 -14.18 14.99 14.03
CA GLN A 29 -13.63 14.57 12.73
C GLN A 29 -12.11 14.61 12.76
N ALA A 30 -11.47 13.71 12.02
CA ALA A 30 -10.04 13.71 11.75
C ALA A 30 -9.80 13.48 10.26
N LEU A 31 -8.85 14.22 9.70
CA LEU A 31 -8.44 14.11 8.30
C LEU A 31 -7.08 13.41 8.22
N ASP A 32 -7.03 12.28 7.52
CA ASP A 32 -5.78 11.71 7.06
C ASP A 32 -5.48 12.21 5.64
N SER A 33 -4.58 13.19 5.56
CA SER A 33 -4.20 13.79 4.28
C SER A 33 -3.31 12.88 3.43
N ASN A 34 -2.60 11.92 4.04
CA ASN A 34 -1.72 10.99 3.33
C ASN A 34 -2.53 9.98 2.52
N PHE A 35 -3.69 9.58 3.03
CA PHE A 35 -4.55 8.57 2.40
C PHE A 35 -5.88 9.13 1.88
N GLY A 36 -6.10 10.43 1.97
CA GLY A 36 -7.33 11.07 1.49
C GLY A 36 -8.59 10.55 2.20
N VAL A 37 -8.52 10.31 3.53
CA VAL A 37 -9.63 9.76 4.31
C VAL A 37 -10.07 10.75 5.38
N ILE A 38 -11.38 10.99 5.47
CA ILE A 38 -11.98 11.71 6.60
C ILE A 38 -12.64 10.68 7.52
N TYR A 39 -12.26 10.70 8.79
CA TYR A 39 -12.91 9.93 9.85
C TYR A 39 -13.88 10.83 10.61
N SER A 40 -15.07 10.35 10.89
CA SER A 40 -16.12 11.11 11.57
C SER A 40 -16.85 10.21 12.56
N ASN A 41 -17.20 10.77 13.72
CA ASN A 41 -18.05 10.08 14.69
C ASN A 41 -19.38 9.66 14.02
N ALA A 42 -19.75 8.39 14.19
CA ALA A 42 -20.99 7.79 13.68
C ALA A 42 -21.94 7.35 14.81
N GLY A 43 -21.67 7.80 16.06
CA GLY A 43 -22.46 7.46 17.24
C GLY A 43 -22.22 6.05 17.77
N ASN A 44 -22.61 5.81 19.03
CA ASN A 44 -22.55 4.50 19.68
C ASN A 44 -21.18 3.80 19.63
N GLY A 45 -20.08 4.55 19.74
CA GLY A 45 -18.73 4.00 19.64
C GLY A 45 -18.34 3.53 18.25
N ASN A 46 -18.90 4.13 17.22
CA ASN A 46 -18.59 3.86 15.83
C ASN A 46 -17.95 5.08 15.19
N VAL A 47 -17.06 4.84 14.22
CA VAL A 47 -16.44 5.88 13.39
C VAL A 47 -16.67 5.53 11.92
N ARG A 48 -17.13 6.50 11.15
CA ARG A 48 -17.29 6.37 9.69
C ARG A 48 -16.09 6.95 8.98
N ALA A 49 -15.54 6.19 8.05
CA ALA A 49 -14.48 6.62 7.13
C ALA A 49 -15.07 7.00 5.77
N TYR A 50 -14.62 8.11 5.22
CA TYR A 50 -15.01 8.63 3.89
C TYR A 50 -13.77 8.70 3.02
N HIS A 51 -13.72 7.89 1.96
CA HIS A 51 -12.65 7.86 0.98
C HIS A 51 -13.01 8.66 -0.27
N ASN A 52 -11.99 9.05 -1.04
CA ASN A 52 -12.15 9.69 -2.34
C ASN A 52 -13.14 10.88 -2.32
N TRP A 53 -13.15 11.60 -1.20
CA TRP A 53 -14.06 12.74 -0.98
C TRP A 53 -13.69 13.95 -1.86
N ASP A 54 -12.52 13.97 -2.44
CA ASP A 54 -11.97 14.97 -3.36
C ASP A 54 -12.19 14.63 -4.86
N ASP A 55 -12.71 13.44 -5.18
CA ASP A 55 -13.11 13.08 -6.54
C ASP A 55 -14.45 13.75 -6.91
N PHE A 56 -14.36 14.96 -7.42
CA PHE A 56 -15.51 15.76 -7.90
C PHE A 56 -15.94 15.46 -9.34
N SER A 57 -15.59 14.31 -9.91
CA SER A 57 -15.84 13.96 -11.32
C SER A 57 -17.32 13.73 -11.69
N GLY A 58 -18.24 13.91 -10.76
CA GLY A 58 -19.68 13.71 -10.97
C GLY A 58 -20.57 14.82 -10.46
N SER A 59 -21.70 15.06 -11.11
CA SER A 59 -22.73 15.99 -10.71
C SER A 59 -23.26 15.67 -9.28
N ARG A 60 -23.07 16.57 -8.31
CA ARG A 60 -23.57 16.51 -6.93
C ARG A 60 -23.28 15.15 -6.28
N GLY A 61 -22.00 14.78 -6.19
CA GLY A 61 -21.59 13.48 -5.72
C GLY A 61 -21.75 13.32 -4.20
N THR A 62 -22.41 12.28 -3.84
CA THR A 62 -22.27 11.64 -2.54
C THR A 62 -20.94 10.89 -2.56
N VAL A 63 -20.11 11.02 -1.53
CA VAL A 63 -18.97 10.13 -1.34
C VAL A 63 -19.53 8.70 -1.26
N LYS A 64 -19.21 7.88 -2.25
CA LYS A 64 -19.77 6.54 -2.38
C LYS A 64 -18.97 5.50 -1.63
N ASP A 65 -17.72 5.82 -1.32
CA ASP A 65 -16.79 4.89 -0.70
C ASP A 65 -16.70 5.19 0.80
N THR A 66 -17.59 4.56 1.55
CA THR A 66 -17.67 4.71 3.01
C THR A 66 -17.76 3.36 3.70
N TYR A 67 -17.17 3.26 4.88
CA TYR A 67 -17.37 2.13 5.77
C TYR A 67 -17.37 2.58 7.23
N VAL A 68 -17.80 1.71 8.12
CA VAL A 68 -17.91 1.99 9.56
C VAL A 68 -16.95 1.10 10.34
N ILE A 69 -16.15 1.73 11.21
CA ILE A 69 -15.29 1.07 12.20
C ILE A 69 -16.11 0.97 13.48
N ASN A 70 -16.49 -0.24 13.88
CA ASN A 70 -17.38 -0.51 15.00
C ASN A 70 -16.62 -0.90 16.27
N GLY A 71 -17.28 -0.80 17.44
CA GLY A 71 -16.80 -1.38 18.68
C GLY A 71 -15.62 -0.63 19.30
N LEU A 72 -15.66 0.70 19.25
CA LEU A 72 -14.66 1.61 19.80
C LEU A 72 -15.13 2.24 21.13
N GLY A 73 -15.74 1.47 21.98
CA GLY A 73 -16.20 1.90 23.29
C GLY A 73 -17.62 2.49 23.29
N THR A 74 -17.81 3.55 24.03
CA THR A 74 -19.05 4.34 24.12
C THR A 74 -19.10 5.43 23.03
N SER A 75 -19.71 6.58 23.27
CA SER A 75 -19.68 7.70 22.31
C SER A 75 -18.25 8.22 22.09
N THR A 76 -17.90 8.41 20.83
CA THR A 76 -16.59 8.97 20.45
C THR A 76 -16.52 10.45 20.83
N SER A 77 -15.58 10.82 21.67
CA SER A 77 -15.37 12.20 22.14
C SER A 77 -14.10 12.87 21.60
N ALA A 78 -13.13 12.08 21.15
CA ALA A 78 -11.91 12.56 20.49
C ALA A 78 -11.50 11.65 19.33
N LEU A 79 -11.01 12.23 18.26
CA LEU A 79 -10.48 11.54 17.08
C LEU A 79 -9.21 12.25 16.62
N THR A 80 -8.15 11.48 16.42
CA THR A 80 -6.94 11.97 15.76
C THR A 80 -6.32 10.88 14.90
N VAL A 81 -5.58 11.29 13.87
CA VAL A 81 -4.84 10.40 12.98
C VAL A 81 -3.36 10.62 13.24
N SER A 82 -2.58 9.55 13.36
CA SER A 82 -1.14 9.65 13.46
C SER A 82 -0.55 10.36 12.24
N PRO A 83 0.24 11.43 12.43
CA PRO A 83 0.93 12.09 11.33
C PRO A 83 2.20 11.36 10.89
N PHE A 84 2.64 10.34 11.64
CA PHE A 84 3.94 9.69 11.47
C PHE A 84 3.89 8.46 10.56
N ASN A 85 2.73 7.77 10.46
CA ASN A 85 2.64 6.56 9.65
C ASN A 85 2.24 6.88 8.21
N THR A 86 3.09 6.47 7.26
CA THR A 86 2.90 6.68 5.82
C THR A 86 2.53 5.39 5.05
N GLN A 87 2.50 4.24 5.73
CA GLN A 87 2.16 2.96 5.12
C GLN A 87 0.66 2.68 5.16
N SER A 88 0.01 3.09 6.23
CA SER A 88 -1.43 2.95 6.43
C SER A 88 -1.93 3.99 7.42
N SER A 89 -3.23 4.31 7.37
CA SER A 89 -3.83 5.18 8.36
C SER A 89 -3.86 4.52 9.73
N ILE A 90 -3.36 5.23 10.75
CA ILE A 90 -3.52 4.84 12.15
C ILE A 90 -4.42 5.87 12.83
N LEU A 91 -5.60 5.43 13.23
CA LEU A 91 -6.61 6.26 13.88
C LEU A 91 -6.63 6.00 15.39
N TYR A 92 -6.62 7.06 16.17
CA TYR A 92 -6.83 7.02 17.61
C TYR A 92 -8.22 7.55 17.93
N VAL A 93 -8.93 6.82 18.81
CA VAL A 93 -10.33 7.09 19.15
C VAL A 93 -10.49 7.12 20.65
N GLY A 94 -10.82 8.28 21.18
CA GLY A 94 -11.17 8.50 22.58
C GLY A 94 -12.68 8.51 22.76
N SER A 95 -13.18 7.97 23.90
CA SER A 95 -14.59 7.92 24.23
C SER A 95 -14.95 8.82 25.40
N ASP A 96 -16.23 9.09 25.56
CA ASP A 96 -16.83 9.81 26.70
C ASP A 96 -16.72 9.07 28.04
N ALA A 97 -16.38 7.77 28.01
CA ALA A 97 -16.13 6.94 29.19
C ALA A 97 -14.64 6.69 29.47
N GLY A 98 -13.74 7.45 28.84
CA GLY A 98 -12.28 7.33 29.05
C GLY A 98 -11.61 6.17 28.36
N GLN A 99 -12.28 5.48 27.45
CA GLN A 99 -11.69 4.42 26.67
C GLN A 99 -10.89 4.99 25.50
N LEU A 100 -9.68 4.49 25.27
CA LEU A 100 -8.82 4.88 24.18
C LEU A 100 -8.47 3.67 23.31
N TYR A 101 -8.68 3.79 22.02
CA TYR A 101 -8.40 2.76 21.03
C TYR A 101 -7.41 3.26 19.98
N LYS A 102 -6.48 2.38 19.59
CA LYS A 102 -5.63 2.51 18.42
C LYS A 102 -6.16 1.57 17.34
N VAL A 103 -6.43 2.11 16.15
CA VAL A 103 -6.90 1.34 14.99
C VAL A 103 -5.84 1.42 13.90
N SER A 104 -5.06 0.36 13.71
CA SER A 104 -4.11 0.24 12.61
C SER A 104 -4.81 -0.19 11.32
N ASN A 105 -4.27 0.21 10.18
CA ASN A 105 -4.89 0.03 8.86
C ASN A 105 -6.33 0.57 8.80
N ALA A 106 -6.57 1.68 9.46
CA ALA A 106 -7.90 2.26 9.55
C ALA A 106 -8.50 2.61 8.18
N ASN A 107 -7.68 2.86 7.17
CA ASN A 107 -8.06 3.10 5.77
C ASN A 107 -8.37 1.81 4.97
N ASN A 108 -8.28 0.62 5.58
CA ASN A 108 -8.57 -0.65 4.90
C ASN A 108 -9.62 -1.47 5.67
N PRO A 109 -10.89 -1.51 5.23
CA PRO A 109 -11.99 -2.16 5.96
C PRO A 109 -11.80 -3.67 6.17
N ASN A 110 -10.95 -4.31 5.37
CA ASN A 110 -10.73 -5.77 5.42
C ASN A 110 -9.54 -6.18 6.30
N ASN A 111 -8.72 -5.22 6.77
CA ASN A 111 -7.49 -5.53 7.53
C ASN A 111 -7.29 -4.62 8.75
N GLN A 112 -8.36 -4.07 9.30
CA GLN A 112 -8.28 -3.22 10.49
C GLN A 112 -7.90 -4.03 11.73
N GLN A 113 -6.96 -3.49 12.50
CA GLN A 113 -6.61 -4.02 13.81
C GLN A 113 -6.93 -2.99 14.89
N LYS A 114 -7.74 -3.38 15.86
CA LYS A 114 -8.18 -2.51 16.97
C LYS A 114 -7.56 -3.00 18.27
N VAL A 115 -6.85 -2.12 18.94
CA VAL A 115 -6.24 -2.37 20.24
C VAL A 115 -6.71 -1.30 21.20
N GLN A 116 -7.19 -1.70 22.37
CA GLN A 116 -7.50 -0.78 23.45
C GLN A 116 -6.21 -0.48 24.21
N ILE A 117 -5.85 0.80 24.29
CA ILE A 117 -4.64 1.32 24.96
C ILE A 117 -4.99 2.26 26.11
N THR A 118 -6.15 2.09 26.70
CA THR A 118 -6.66 2.87 27.85
C THR A 118 -5.74 2.75 29.04
N GLY A 119 -5.33 3.86 29.65
CA GLY A 119 -4.57 3.88 30.90
C GLY A 119 -5.46 3.50 32.10
N ASP A 120 -4.86 2.85 33.11
CA ASP A 120 -5.56 2.40 34.31
C ASP A 120 -6.23 3.53 35.12
N GLY A 121 -5.74 4.76 34.97
CA GLY A 121 -6.29 5.94 35.66
C GLY A 121 -7.25 6.79 34.82
N PHE A 122 -7.59 6.38 33.61
CA PHE A 122 -8.46 7.16 32.72
C PHE A 122 -9.91 7.18 33.23
N VAL A 123 -10.37 8.36 33.60
CA VAL A 123 -11.74 8.57 34.13
C VAL A 123 -12.35 9.81 33.48
N GLY A 124 -13.53 9.67 32.93
CA GLY A 124 -14.25 10.78 32.29
C GLY A 124 -14.11 10.75 30.77
N SER A 125 -14.43 11.86 30.15
CA SER A 125 -14.48 11.98 28.69
C SER A 125 -13.17 12.51 28.15
N ILE A 126 -12.57 11.78 27.21
CA ILE A 126 -11.35 12.22 26.52
C ILE A 126 -11.71 13.43 25.66
N SER A 127 -11.00 14.53 25.84
CA SER A 127 -11.21 15.77 25.11
C SER A 127 -10.32 15.92 23.90
N ASP A 128 -9.07 15.46 24.05
CA ASP A 128 -8.04 15.56 23.00
C ASP A 128 -7.07 14.40 23.06
N ILE A 129 -6.50 14.08 21.91
CA ILE A 129 -5.42 13.11 21.71
C ILE A 129 -4.41 13.78 20.80
N GLU A 130 -3.23 14.07 21.30
CA GLU A 130 -2.17 14.80 20.56
C GLU A 130 -0.87 13.99 20.60
N PHE A 131 0.01 14.26 19.62
CA PHE A 131 1.31 13.62 19.53
C PHE A 131 2.43 14.58 19.86
N GLY A 132 3.47 14.04 20.49
CA GLY A 132 4.74 14.73 20.67
C GLY A 132 5.64 14.56 19.43
N LYS A 133 6.91 14.27 19.66
CA LYS A 133 7.92 14.17 18.62
C LYS A 133 7.79 12.98 17.68
N ASP A 134 7.13 11.90 18.09
CA ASP A 134 6.92 10.68 17.31
C ASP A 134 5.65 9.91 17.76
N GLU A 135 5.36 8.80 17.11
CA GLU A 135 4.20 7.92 17.34
C GLU A 135 4.12 7.37 18.79
N ASN A 136 5.25 7.27 19.51
CA ASN A 136 5.29 6.73 20.86
C ASN A 136 4.92 7.77 21.92
N HIS A 137 5.04 9.07 21.59
CA HIS A 137 4.81 10.18 22.50
C HIS A 137 3.38 10.69 22.34
N ILE A 138 2.47 10.20 23.20
CA ILE A 138 1.04 10.44 23.11
C ILE A 138 0.55 11.20 24.34
N PHE A 139 -0.19 12.28 24.11
CA PHE A 139 -0.88 13.05 25.14
C PHE A 139 -2.38 12.77 25.05
N VAL A 140 -3.02 12.66 26.22
CA VAL A 140 -4.48 12.52 26.32
C VAL A 140 -4.99 13.48 27.39
N THR A 141 -6.05 14.22 27.07
CA THR A 141 -6.66 15.16 28.02
C THR A 141 -8.11 14.80 28.30
N PHE A 142 -8.63 15.31 29.46
CA PHE A 142 -9.98 15.09 29.90
C PHE A 142 -10.67 16.40 30.27
N TYR A 143 -11.92 16.58 29.85
CA TYR A 143 -12.68 17.79 30.16
C TYR A 143 -13.63 17.67 31.35
N ASN A 144 -13.30 16.82 32.30
CA ASN A 144 -14.08 16.63 33.51
C ASN A 144 -13.40 17.31 34.72
N TYR A 145 -14.18 17.75 35.68
CA TYR A 145 -13.68 18.12 37.00
C TYR A 145 -13.48 16.87 37.88
N GLY A 146 -12.55 16.93 38.83
CA GLY A 146 -12.32 15.89 39.84
C GLY A 146 -11.67 14.63 39.25
N VAL A 147 -10.94 14.75 38.18
CA VAL A 147 -10.19 13.68 37.52
C VAL A 147 -8.77 14.15 37.18
N GLU A 148 -7.82 13.24 37.00
CA GLU A 148 -6.53 13.55 36.40
C GLU A 148 -6.75 13.93 34.93
N SER A 149 -6.55 15.20 34.61
CA SER A 149 -6.94 15.78 33.32
C SER A 149 -5.87 15.67 32.23
N ILE A 150 -4.63 15.31 32.57
CA ILE A 150 -3.51 15.24 31.62
C ILE A 150 -2.75 13.92 31.82
N TRP A 151 -2.68 13.15 30.75
CA TRP A 151 -1.94 11.88 30.70
C TRP A 151 -0.96 11.86 29.55
N TYR A 152 0.17 11.20 29.76
CA TYR A 152 1.25 11.09 28.79
C TYR A 152 1.81 9.68 28.74
N SER A 153 2.04 9.19 27.53
CA SER A 153 2.79 7.96 27.23
C SER A 153 4.00 8.30 26.38
N ASN A 154 5.11 7.59 26.58
CA ASN A 154 6.31 7.64 25.75
C ASN A 154 6.65 6.28 25.12
N ASP A 155 5.70 5.36 25.12
CA ASP A 155 5.85 3.99 24.62
C ASP A 155 4.66 3.53 23.76
N GLY A 156 3.97 4.48 23.11
CA GLY A 156 2.87 4.20 22.19
C GLY A 156 1.56 3.80 22.87
N GLY A 157 1.41 4.12 24.16
CA GLY A 157 0.22 3.83 24.95
C GLY A 157 0.26 2.52 25.74
N GLU A 158 1.43 1.88 25.85
CA GLU A 158 1.60 0.70 26.72
C GLU A 158 1.57 1.09 28.19
N ASN A 159 2.20 2.22 28.56
CA ASN A 159 2.18 2.78 29.90
C ASN A 159 1.79 4.27 29.87
N TRP A 160 1.11 4.70 30.93
CA TRP A 160 0.61 6.07 31.07
C TRP A 160 1.05 6.69 32.39
N SER A 161 1.41 7.97 32.35
CA SER A 161 1.79 8.79 33.50
C SER A 161 0.86 10.00 33.60
N ALA A 162 0.33 10.25 34.78
CA ALA A 162 -0.38 11.50 35.08
C ALA A 162 0.57 12.69 35.06
N LYS A 163 0.16 13.79 34.47
CA LYS A 163 0.95 15.01 34.25
C LYS A 163 0.19 16.29 34.67
N GLU A 164 -0.83 16.15 35.48
CA GLU A 164 -1.61 17.29 35.99
C GLU A 164 -0.77 18.18 36.92
N GLY A 165 0.11 17.58 37.74
CA GLY A 165 1.01 18.34 38.62
C GLY A 165 0.27 19.26 39.59
N ASP A 166 0.57 20.56 39.54
CA ASP A 166 -0.08 21.61 40.34
C ASP A 166 -1.14 22.42 39.54
N LEU A 167 -1.57 21.91 38.39
CA LEU A 167 -2.69 22.51 37.64
C LEU A 167 -3.94 22.46 38.54
N PRO A 168 -4.68 23.55 38.70
CA PRO A 168 -5.98 23.50 39.41
C PRO A 168 -6.92 22.49 38.77
N ASP A 169 -7.84 21.92 39.56
CA ASP A 169 -8.89 21.03 39.04
C ASP A 169 -9.75 21.75 38.00
N LEU A 170 -9.36 21.65 36.76
CA LEU A 170 -9.95 22.33 35.59
C LEU A 170 -10.13 21.34 34.44
N PRO A 171 -11.27 21.42 33.73
CA PRO A 171 -11.40 20.73 32.44
C PRO A 171 -10.31 21.18 31.45
N VAL A 172 -9.57 20.22 30.91
CA VAL A 172 -8.59 20.44 29.85
C VAL A 172 -9.19 20.01 28.52
N TYR A 173 -9.16 20.90 27.53
CA TYR A 173 -9.80 20.68 26.21
C TYR A 173 -8.80 20.27 25.13
N ASN A 174 -7.57 20.80 25.23
CA ASN A 174 -6.52 20.58 24.23
C ASN A 174 -5.14 20.62 24.90
N ILE A 175 -4.17 20.01 24.25
CA ILE A 175 -2.77 20.03 24.67
C ILE A 175 -1.85 20.16 23.45
N ILE A 176 -0.80 20.95 23.54
CA ILE A 176 0.22 21.07 22.49
C ILE A 176 1.60 21.12 23.16
N GLN A 177 2.51 20.27 22.70
CA GLN A 177 3.95 20.33 23.07
C GLN A 177 4.68 21.26 22.11
N SER A 178 5.62 22.03 22.63
CA SER A 178 6.51 22.86 21.82
C SER A 178 7.39 21.99 20.92
N PRO A 179 7.48 22.27 19.62
CA PRO A 179 8.46 21.61 18.76
C PRO A 179 9.91 22.06 19.04
N LEU A 180 10.09 23.10 19.84
CA LEU A 180 11.40 23.66 20.21
C LEU A 180 11.96 23.03 21.49
N ASP A 181 11.09 22.65 22.42
CA ASP A 181 11.45 22.15 23.74
C ASP A 181 10.38 21.18 24.24
N GLU A 182 10.75 19.90 24.46
CA GLU A 182 9.82 18.86 24.94
C GLU A 182 9.28 19.14 26.35
N ASP A 183 9.96 19.98 27.13
CA ASP A 183 9.52 20.41 28.45
C ASP A 183 8.51 21.57 28.41
N GLU A 184 8.41 22.26 27.30
CA GLU A 184 7.45 23.35 27.12
C GLU A 184 6.14 22.80 26.54
N VAL A 185 5.11 22.73 27.37
CA VAL A 185 3.77 22.24 27.00
C VAL A 185 2.73 23.26 27.39
N ILE A 186 1.71 23.44 26.54
CA ILE A 186 0.57 24.32 26.81
C ILE A 186 -0.73 23.50 26.78
N VAL A 187 -1.68 23.91 27.60
CA VAL A 187 -3.03 23.34 27.65
C VAL A 187 -4.10 24.43 27.57
N GLY A 188 -5.14 24.15 26.80
CA GLY A 188 -6.35 24.95 26.76
C GLY A 188 -7.37 24.44 27.77
N THR A 189 -7.82 25.30 28.67
CA THR A 189 -8.68 24.93 29.78
C THR A 189 -10.01 25.72 29.78
N GLU A 190 -10.87 25.43 30.74
CA GLU A 190 -12.07 26.24 31.04
C GLU A 190 -11.70 27.69 31.42
N LEU A 191 -10.50 27.94 31.95
CA LEU A 191 -9.99 29.23 32.38
C LEU A 191 -8.70 29.66 31.64
N GLY A 192 -8.79 29.73 30.30
CA GLY A 192 -7.69 30.21 29.47
C GLY A 192 -6.64 29.15 29.17
N VAL A 193 -5.47 29.63 28.72
CA VAL A 193 -4.30 28.81 28.41
C VAL A 193 -3.37 28.74 29.61
N TRP A 194 -2.89 27.54 29.92
CA TRP A 194 -1.86 27.28 30.90
C TRP A 194 -0.63 26.67 30.23
N PHE A 195 0.54 26.84 30.80
CA PHE A 195 1.80 26.31 30.28
C PHE A 195 2.70 25.81 31.39
N THR A 196 3.56 24.87 31.01
CA THR A 196 4.68 24.40 31.85
C THR A 196 5.98 24.42 31.04
N ASN A 197 7.14 24.54 31.72
CA ASN A 197 8.49 24.43 31.15
C ASN A 197 9.26 23.28 31.80
N ASN A 198 8.59 22.36 32.47
CA ASN A 198 9.21 21.21 33.14
C ASN A 198 8.32 19.96 33.02
N PHE A 199 7.76 19.74 31.83
CA PHE A 199 6.82 18.64 31.57
C PHE A 199 7.44 17.26 31.81
N SER A 200 8.75 17.07 31.60
CA SER A 200 9.48 15.82 31.92
C SER A 200 9.45 15.45 33.39
N SER A 201 9.23 16.41 34.29
CA SER A 201 9.06 16.17 35.72
C SER A 201 7.91 15.17 35.98
N SER A 202 8.03 14.35 37.03
CA SER A 202 6.92 13.53 37.52
C SER A 202 5.74 14.36 38.04
N ASN A 203 5.99 15.62 38.39
CA ASN A 203 5.00 16.56 38.90
C ASN A 203 5.25 17.95 38.28
N PRO A 204 4.77 18.19 37.05
CA PRO A 204 4.95 19.47 36.35
C PRO A 204 4.34 20.64 37.12
N THR A 205 4.90 21.84 36.92
CA THR A 205 4.35 23.07 37.49
C THR A 205 3.74 23.93 36.40
N TRP A 206 2.46 24.27 36.57
CA TRP A 206 1.68 24.97 35.58
C TRP A 206 1.48 26.44 35.92
N LYS A 207 1.50 27.30 34.91
CA LYS A 207 1.26 28.73 35.04
C LYS A 207 0.25 29.18 33.99
N GLN A 208 -0.66 30.07 34.37
CA GLN A 208 -1.60 30.66 33.46
C GLN A 208 -0.92 31.68 32.53
N ALA A 209 -1.23 31.59 31.23
CA ALA A 209 -0.73 32.52 30.20
C ALA A 209 -1.64 33.74 30.10
N TYR A 210 -1.27 34.84 30.78
CA TYR A 210 -2.09 36.05 30.80
C TYR A 210 -1.86 37.04 29.65
N ALA A 211 -1.14 36.71 28.60
CA ALA A 211 -0.77 37.61 27.51
C ALA A 211 -1.97 38.18 26.70
N GLY A 212 -2.82 38.94 27.35
CA GLY A 212 -4.01 39.60 26.78
C GLY A 212 -5.25 38.73 26.70
N MET A 213 -5.18 37.44 27.00
CA MET A 213 -6.32 36.55 27.12
C MET A 213 -6.98 36.71 28.51
N LYS A 214 -8.29 36.78 28.54
CA LYS A 214 -9.08 36.70 29.78
C LYS A 214 -9.33 35.24 30.16
N ASP A 215 -9.82 35.05 31.39
CA ASP A 215 -10.31 33.75 31.84
C ASP A 215 -11.57 33.36 31.03
N VAL A 216 -11.32 32.65 29.96
CA VAL A 216 -12.33 32.20 28.99
C VAL A 216 -11.99 30.78 28.55
N ARG A 217 -13.02 29.97 28.38
CA ARG A 217 -12.84 28.62 27.89
C ARG A 217 -12.16 28.61 26.52
N VAL A 218 -11.06 27.89 26.43
CA VAL A 218 -10.39 27.55 25.16
C VAL A 218 -11.09 26.36 24.56
N THR A 219 -11.59 26.48 23.36
CA THR A 219 -12.38 25.43 22.70
C THR A 219 -11.52 24.54 21.82
N ASP A 220 -10.43 25.09 21.28
CA ASP A 220 -9.49 24.37 20.44
C ASP A 220 -8.18 25.12 20.32
N MET A 221 -7.08 24.39 20.11
CA MET A 221 -5.76 24.96 19.83
C MET A 221 -5.13 24.24 18.63
N ASP A 222 -4.38 24.98 17.84
CA ASP A 222 -3.65 24.44 16.69
C ASP A 222 -2.28 25.09 16.55
N LEU A 223 -1.28 24.30 16.18
CA LEU A 223 0.11 24.72 15.96
C LEU A 223 0.42 24.84 14.47
N ARG A 224 0.71 26.05 14.02
CA ARG A 224 1.26 26.26 12.68
C ARG A 224 2.76 25.97 12.69
N LYS A 225 3.14 24.79 12.19
CA LYS A 225 4.52 24.26 12.27
C LYS A 225 5.57 25.14 11.56
N GLY A 226 5.18 25.96 10.56
CA GLY A 226 6.13 26.76 9.79
C GLY A 226 6.75 27.93 10.57
N ASP A 227 6.05 28.47 11.58
CA ASP A 227 6.53 29.59 12.41
C ASP A 227 6.26 29.36 13.90
N ASN A 228 5.97 28.14 14.30
CA ASN A 228 5.67 27.72 15.69
C ASN A 228 4.63 28.59 16.39
N LYS A 229 3.68 29.11 15.61
CA LYS A 229 2.61 29.95 16.11
C LYS A 229 1.41 29.09 16.53
N VAL A 230 1.04 29.22 17.78
CA VAL A 230 -0.17 28.59 18.32
C VAL A 230 -1.35 29.54 18.16
N PHE A 231 -2.47 28.99 17.73
CA PHE A 231 -3.78 29.65 17.70
C PHE A 231 -4.69 28.99 18.70
N ALA A 232 -5.32 29.77 19.55
CA ALA A 232 -6.28 29.33 20.54
C ALA A 232 -7.66 29.92 20.24
N SER A 233 -8.63 29.10 19.89
CA SER A 233 -10.01 29.49 19.72
C SER A 233 -10.70 29.51 21.09
N THR A 234 -11.58 30.49 21.32
CA THR A 234 -12.21 30.71 22.63
C THR A 234 -13.73 30.79 22.52
N TYR A 235 -14.40 30.45 23.60
CA TYR A 235 -15.85 30.54 23.66
C TYR A 235 -16.30 32.01 23.80
N GLY A 236 -16.58 32.64 22.65
CA GLY A 236 -17.16 33.97 22.56
C GLY A 236 -16.19 35.15 22.51
N LEU A 237 -14.89 34.97 22.66
CA LEU A 237 -13.89 36.08 22.58
C LEU A 237 -12.97 36.04 21.34
N GLY A 238 -13.30 35.14 20.37
CA GLY A 238 -12.53 35.03 19.13
C GLY A 238 -11.30 34.13 19.25
N ILE A 239 -10.28 34.43 18.43
CA ILE A 239 -9.05 33.64 18.33
C ILE A 239 -7.87 34.48 18.86
N TYR A 240 -7.11 33.88 19.73
CA TYR A 240 -5.82 34.43 20.22
C TYR A 240 -4.68 33.68 19.53
N SER A 241 -3.51 34.30 19.49
CA SER A 241 -2.32 33.61 19.00
C SER A 241 -1.11 33.97 19.88
N GLY A 242 -0.22 33.00 20.04
CA GLY A 242 1.03 33.10 20.73
C GLY A 242 2.12 32.32 19.98
N VAL A 243 3.34 32.40 20.47
CA VAL A 243 4.47 31.59 20.02
C VAL A 243 5.10 30.96 21.25
N PHE A 244 5.63 29.76 21.08
CA PHE A 244 6.46 29.15 22.10
C PHE A 244 7.72 29.97 22.28
N GLN A 245 8.10 30.19 23.52
CA GLN A 245 9.28 31.02 23.89
C GLN A 245 10.35 30.10 24.45
N ASN A 246 11.18 29.54 23.58
CA ASN A 246 12.45 29.01 24.01
C ASN A 246 13.45 30.16 24.03
N SER A 247 14.19 30.38 25.14
CA SER A 247 15.22 31.40 25.27
C SER A 247 16.59 30.97 24.73
N GLU A 248 16.77 29.70 24.46
CA GLU A 248 18.02 29.13 23.97
C GLU A 248 18.11 29.23 22.45
N PRO A 249 19.28 29.53 21.88
CA PRO A 249 19.51 29.38 20.45
C PRO A 249 19.16 27.97 19.96
N THR A 250 18.34 27.88 18.94
CA THR A 250 17.89 26.56 18.43
C THR A 250 17.43 26.65 16.98
N PHE A 251 17.21 25.48 16.37
CA PHE A 251 16.64 25.35 15.04
C PHE A 251 15.64 24.23 15.01
N THR A 252 14.75 24.24 14.01
CA THR A 252 13.87 23.13 13.68
C THR A 252 14.13 22.66 12.25
N ILE A 253 13.79 21.42 11.96
CA ILE A 253 13.78 20.88 10.59
C ILE A 253 12.42 20.25 10.31
N ASN A 254 11.97 20.38 9.08
CA ASN A 254 10.76 19.69 8.60
C ASN A 254 10.86 19.42 7.10
N SER A 255 10.10 18.43 6.64
CA SER A 255 9.90 18.17 5.24
C SER A 255 8.43 17.87 4.97
N ASN A 256 7.93 18.25 3.79
CA ASN A 256 6.62 17.82 3.32
C ASN A 256 6.67 16.40 2.76
N THR A 257 7.88 15.83 2.65
CA THR A 257 8.10 14.49 2.11
C THR A 257 8.23 13.51 3.27
N THR A 258 7.22 12.70 3.48
CA THR A 258 7.21 11.62 4.47
C THR A 258 7.36 10.24 3.82
N TYR A 259 7.22 10.18 2.49
CA TYR A 259 7.31 8.97 1.69
C TYR A 259 8.04 9.24 0.37
N LEU A 260 8.96 8.35 0.03
CA LEU A 260 9.69 8.33 -1.23
C LEU A 260 9.52 6.96 -1.89
N GLU A 261 9.26 6.94 -3.18
CA GLU A 261 9.36 5.73 -3.99
C GLU A 261 10.45 5.97 -5.04
N ILE A 262 11.47 5.12 -5.03
CA ILE A 262 12.66 5.24 -5.91
C ILE A 262 12.89 3.90 -6.60
N LEU A 263 13.02 3.96 -7.92
CA LEU A 263 13.36 2.82 -8.74
C LEU A 263 14.87 2.51 -8.59
N LYS A 264 15.25 1.24 -8.53
CA LYS A 264 16.64 0.80 -8.59
C LYS A 264 17.40 1.51 -9.73
N GLY A 265 18.63 1.91 -9.49
CA GLY A 265 19.48 2.61 -10.47
C GLY A 265 19.11 4.06 -10.75
N THR A 266 18.13 4.62 -10.03
CA THR A 266 17.71 6.01 -10.19
C THR A 266 17.91 6.82 -8.91
N SER A 267 17.70 8.13 -8.99
CA SER A 267 17.71 9.02 -7.84
C SER A 267 16.46 9.87 -7.76
N LYS A 268 16.15 10.34 -6.54
CA LYS A 268 15.04 11.27 -6.28
C LYS A 268 15.45 12.27 -5.22
N SER A 269 15.01 13.52 -5.40
CA SER A 269 15.29 14.61 -4.46
C SER A 269 14.05 14.98 -3.66
N PHE A 270 14.28 15.46 -2.44
CA PHE A 270 13.29 16.10 -1.59
C PHE A 270 13.92 17.27 -0.83
N ASP A 271 13.08 18.16 -0.34
CA ASP A 271 13.54 19.35 0.38
C ASP A 271 13.30 19.22 1.88
N VAL A 272 14.27 19.66 2.65
CA VAL A 272 14.23 19.84 4.10
C VAL A 272 14.29 21.30 4.40
N ASN A 273 13.24 21.85 4.99
CA ASN A 273 13.22 23.22 5.47
C ASN A 273 13.78 23.28 6.89
N TYR A 274 14.55 24.29 7.19
CA TYR A 274 15.00 24.57 8.55
C TYR A 274 14.67 26.02 8.92
N ASN A 275 14.23 26.19 10.16
CA ASN A 275 13.95 27.51 10.74
C ASN A 275 14.85 27.75 11.93
N VAL A 276 15.38 28.96 12.04
CA VAL A 276 16.33 29.39 13.05
C VAL A 276 15.66 30.29 14.09
N TYR A 277 15.96 30.02 15.35
CA TYR A 277 15.38 30.76 16.49
C TYR A 277 16.43 31.23 17.44
N ASN A 278 16.19 32.40 18.06
CA ASN A 278 16.98 32.96 19.13
C ASN A 278 18.47 33.14 18.77
N ASP A 279 18.72 33.67 17.56
CA ASP A 279 20.07 33.94 17.03
C ASP A 279 20.96 32.68 16.98
N PHE A 280 20.38 31.49 16.72
CA PHE A 280 21.15 30.27 16.50
C PHE A 280 22.12 30.46 15.33
N ASN A 281 23.38 30.13 15.54
CA ASN A 281 24.44 30.29 14.54
C ASN A 281 25.53 29.24 14.81
N GLU A 282 25.26 28.02 14.42
CA GLU A 282 26.19 26.89 14.55
C GLU A 282 26.35 26.14 13.22
N GLU A 283 27.43 25.39 13.13
CA GLU A 283 27.62 24.46 12.04
C GLU A 283 26.74 23.23 12.27
N VAL A 284 25.88 22.91 11.30
CA VAL A 284 24.96 21.76 11.32
C VAL A 284 25.40 20.73 10.30
N GLU A 285 25.49 19.47 10.72
CA GLU A 285 25.75 18.31 9.88
C GLU A 285 24.46 17.54 9.65
N PHE A 286 24.18 17.23 8.37
CA PHE A 286 22.99 16.50 7.94
C PHE A 286 23.36 15.07 7.58
N SER A 287 22.51 14.11 7.98
CA SER A 287 22.71 12.69 7.69
C SER A 287 21.39 11.96 7.54
N ILE A 288 21.44 10.81 6.88
CA ILE A 288 20.30 9.86 6.76
C ILE A 288 20.79 8.50 7.20
N GLU A 289 20.03 7.87 8.11
CA GLU A 289 20.21 6.50 8.55
C GLU A 289 19.14 5.60 7.93
N GLY A 290 19.39 4.29 7.85
CA GLY A 290 18.41 3.31 7.38
C GLY A 290 18.38 3.06 5.88
N LEU A 291 19.25 3.70 5.09
CA LEU A 291 19.32 3.50 3.64
C LEU A 291 19.74 2.07 3.25
N PRO A 292 19.25 1.55 2.13
CA PRO A 292 19.75 0.32 1.52
C PRO A 292 21.28 0.39 1.28
N ALA A 293 21.91 -0.77 1.26
CA ALA A 293 23.35 -0.85 0.97
C ALA A 293 23.67 -0.21 -0.41
N ASN A 294 24.86 0.41 -0.51
CA ASN A 294 25.35 1.08 -1.71
C ASN A 294 24.48 2.25 -2.22
N SER A 295 23.57 2.78 -1.41
CA SER A 295 22.86 4.03 -1.71
C SER A 295 23.82 5.23 -1.62
N THR A 296 23.53 6.27 -2.39
CA THR A 296 24.25 7.55 -2.37
C THR A 296 23.35 8.65 -1.86
N VAL A 297 23.92 9.64 -1.16
CA VAL A 297 23.19 10.84 -0.73
C VAL A 297 23.99 12.08 -1.13
N ASN A 298 23.33 13.00 -1.80
CA ASN A 298 23.89 14.30 -2.16
C ASN A 298 23.09 15.40 -1.45
N TYR A 299 23.80 16.37 -0.89
CA TYR A 299 23.21 17.50 -0.18
C TYR A 299 23.54 18.80 -0.92
N THR A 300 22.55 19.66 -1.11
CA THR A 300 22.73 20.98 -1.71
C THR A 300 22.12 22.03 -0.78
N PRO A 301 22.90 23.00 -0.28
CA PRO A 301 24.24 23.40 -0.75
C PRO A 301 25.38 22.47 -0.31
N SER A 302 25.31 21.82 0.87
CA SER A 302 26.37 20.96 1.42
C SER A 302 25.83 20.06 2.53
N GLN A 303 26.50 18.93 2.82
CA GLN A 303 26.17 18.09 3.96
C GLN A 303 26.41 18.80 5.30
N LYS A 304 27.29 19.76 5.36
CA LYS A 304 27.68 20.45 6.58
C LYS A 304 27.96 21.93 6.32
N TYR A 305 27.26 22.81 7.01
CA TYR A 305 27.45 24.26 6.92
C TYR A 305 26.81 25.00 8.09
N ILE A 306 27.18 26.27 8.29
CA ILE A 306 26.60 27.15 9.31
C ILE A 306 25.18 27.50 8.86
N ILE A 307 24.21 27.31 9.76
CA ILE A 307 22.86 27.84 9.61
C ILE A 307 22.66 28.98 10.61
N ASP A 308 22.38 30.20 10.11
CA ASP A 308 22.16 31.42 10.86
C ASP A 308 20.85 32.13 10.49
N SER A 309 20.11 31.56 9.56
CA SER A 309 18.84 32.05 9.04
C SER A 309 18.03 30.91 8.46
N ASP A 310 16.73 31.12 8.34
CA ASP A 310 15.82 30.14 7.73
C ASP A 310 16.28 29.80 6.31
N GLY A 311 16.10 28.52 5.94
CA GLY A 311 16.50 28.05 4.62
C GLY A 311 15.99 26.67 4.27
N THR A 312 16.46 26.19 3.12
CA THR A 312 16.09 24.87 2.58
C THR A 312 17.35 24.13 2.14
N LEU A 313 17.43 22.88 2.51
CA LEU A 313 18.42 21.91 2.06
C LEU A 313 17.74 20.96 1.06
N SER A 314 18.28 20.83 -0.15
CA SER A 314 17.83 19.80 -1.07
C SER A 314 18.67 18.55 -0.88
N VAL A 315 18.00 17.40 -0.75
CA VAL A 315 18.61 16.09 -0.50
C VAL A 315 18.25 15.16 -1.64
N GLU A 316 19.24 14.60 -2.31
CA GLU A 316 19.06 13.62 -3.37
C GLU A 316 19.52 12.25 -2.87
N ILE A 317 18.64 11.25 -2.95
CA ILE A 317 18.95 9.85 -2.64
C ILE A 317 19.03 9.08 -3.94
N GLY A 318 20.18 8.44 -4.19
CA GLY A 318 20.38 7.51 -5.31
C GLY A 318 20.39 6.06 -4.82
N ILE A 319 19.62 5.21 -5.47
CA ILE A 319 19.50 3.79 -5.13
C ILE A 319 20.31 2.96 -6.13
N SER A 320 21.19 2.10 -5.62
CA SER A 320 21.98 1.18 -6.45
C SER A 320 21.09 0.15 -7.18
N ASN A 321 21.53 -0.30 -8.34
CA ASN A 321 20.91 -1.44 -9.04
C ASN A 321 20.93 -2.74 -8.21
N ASP A 322 21.91 -2.88 -7.30
CA ASP A 322 22.04 -4.06 -6.42
C ASP A 322 21.24 -3.94 -5.12
N ALA A 323 20.46 -2.87 -4.92
CA ALA A 323 19.68 -2.70 -3.72
C ALA A 323 18.54 -3.73 -3.65
N ASN A 324 18.26 -4.24 -2.45
CA ASN A 324 17.10 -5.11 -2.26
C ASN A 324 15.80 -4.31 -2.41
N LEU A 325 14.79 -4.94 -3.02
CA LEU A 325 13.44 -4.39 -3.07
C LEU A 325 12.82 -4.38 -1.68
N GLY A 326 11.99 -3.41 -1.39
CA GLY A 326 11.28 -3.35 -0.11
C GLY A 326 11.07 -1.96 0.43
N THR A 327 10.59 -1.90 1.66
CA THR A 327 10.35 -0.66 2.38
C THR A 327 11.39 -0.48 3.47
N TYR A 328 11.92 0.74 3.58
CA TYR A 328 12.97 1.13 4.51
C TYR A 328 12.49 2.33 5.33
N ASP A 329 12.67 2.26 6.63
CA ASP A 329 12.42 3.38 7.51
C ASP A 329 13.71 4.18 7.64
N LEU A 330 13.69 5.38 7.05
CA LEU A 330 14.82 6.31 7.07
C LEU A 330 14.65 7.31 8.20
N LYS A 331 15.76 7.65 8.84
CA LYS A 331 15.82 8.72 9.83
C LYS A 331 16.73 9.83 9.31
N PHE A 332 16.14 10.98 8.99
CA PHE A 332 16.91 12.19 8.66
C PHE A 332 17.32 12.90 9.95
N LYS A 333 18.59 13.25 10.06
CA LYS A 333 19.15 13.95 11.22
C LYS A 333 19.88 15.21 10.82
N ALA A 334 19.75 16.23 11.65
CA ALA A 334 20.51 17.48 11.60
C ALA A 334 21.13 17.73 12.98
N THR A 335 22.44 17.71 13.08
CA THR A 335 23.16 17.75 14.35
C THR A 335 24.17 18.89 14.36
N SER A 336 24.10 19.75 15.40
CA SER A 336 25.10 20.75 15.72
C SER A 336 25.85 20.37 17.00
N GLU A 337 26.74 21.23 17.47
CA GLU A 337 27.43 21.03 18.75
C GLU A 337 26.44 20.99 19.92
N SER A 338 25.41 21.88 19.89
CA SER A 338 24.47 22.05 21.00
C SER A 338 23.13 21.34 20.83
N LYS A 339 22.71 21.06 19.61
CA LYS A 339 21.32 20.57 19.31
C LYS A 339 21.32 19.46 18.27
N SER A 340 20.36 18.55 18.39
CA SER A 340 20.04 17.56 17.37
C SER A 340 18.54 17.57 17.06
N ARG A 341 18.19 17.42 15.78
CA ARG A 341 16.82 17.33 15.29
C ARG A 341 16.71 16.19 14.32
N GLU A 342 15.58 15.49 14.32
CA GLU A 342 15.36 14.36 13.43
C GLU A 342 13.89 14.24 13.01
N PHE A 343 13.66 13.60 11.88
CA PHE A 343 12.33 13.15 11.45
C PHE A 343 12.46 11.88 10.58
N ASP A 344 11.36 11.15 10.49
CA ASP A 344 11.32 9.87 9.78
C ASP A 344 10.78 10.05 8.36
N ILE A 345 11.31 9.26 7.42
CA ILE A 345 10.87 9.17 6.02
C ILE A 345 10.77 7.69 5.67
N THR A 346 9.69 7.28 5.04
CA THR A 346 9.58 5.94 4.48
C THR A 346 10.08 5.93 3.04
N LEU A 347 11.03 5.05 2.74
CA LEU A 347 11.52 4.80 1.39
C LEU A 347 11.01 3.46 0.90
N LYS A 348 10.35 3.44 -0.25
CA LYS A 348 10.05 2.21 -0.99
C LYS A 348 10.98 2.09 -2.19
N VAL A 349 11.74 1.01 -2.25
CA VAL A 349 12.57 0.66 -3.39
C VAL A 349 11.81 -0.29 -4.29
N THR A 350 11.65 0.10 -5.56
CA THR A 350 10.94 -0.67 -6.57
C THR A 350 11.87 -1.07 -7.71
N SER A 351 11.49 -2.07 -8.49
CA SER A 351 12.13 -2.44 -9.75
C SER A 351 11.13 -2.24 -10.89
N ASN A 352 11.63 -1.94 -12.07
CA ASN A 352 10.90 -2.05 -13.32
C ASN A 352 11.19 -3.38 -14.03
N ASP A 353 11.75 -4.34 -13.28
CA ASP A 353 12.11 -5.68 -13.70
C ASP A 353 11.60 -6.63 -12.59
N ASN A 354 10.45 -7.27 -12.83
CA ASN A 354 9.71 -8.01 -11.81
C ASN A 354 10.35 -9.35 -11.45
N ASP A 355 10.99 -9.99 -12.43
CA ASP A 355 11.57 -11.33 -12.29
C ASP A 355 13.10 -11.33 -12.19
N GLU A 356 13.69 -10.10 -12.22
CA GLU A 356 15.11 -9.85 -12.02
C GLU A 356 16.03 -10.51 -13.07
N ASP A 357 15.56 -10.66 -14.30
CA ASP A 357 16.36 -11.23 -15.38
C ASP A 357 17.23 -10.20 -16.13
N GLY A 358 17.07 -8.92 -15.81
CA GLY A 358 17.82 -7.80 -16.39
C GLY A 358 17.12 -7.11 -17.57
N ILE A 359 15.89 -7.53 -17.89
CA ILE A 359 15.04 -6.90 -18.90
C ILE A 359 13.92 -6.15 -18.18
N ASN A 360 13.69 -4.90 -18.55
CA ASN A 360 12.59 -4.12 -17.95
C ASN A 360 11.24 -4.62 -18.45
N ASN A 361 10.22 -4.63 -17.55
CA ASN A 361 8.86 -5.09 -17.87
C ASN A 361 8.23 -4.47 -19.13
N ASP A 362 8.62 -3.24 -19.49
CA ASP A 362 8.04 -2.53 -20.67
C ASP A 362 8.50 -3.11 -22.00
N ILE A 363 9.60 -3.85 -22.00
CA ILE A 363 10.24 -4.46 -23.19
C ILE A 363 10.42 -5.96 -23.03
N ASP A 364 10.07 -6.50 -21.87
CA ASP A 364 10.16 -7.91 -21.55
C ASP A 364 8.93 -8.64 -22.08
N ASN A 365 9.17 -9.70 -22.83
CA ASN A 365 8.13 -10.54 -23.38
C ASN A 365 7.62 -11.62 -22.40
N CYS A 366 8.26 -11.75 -21.20
CA CYS A 366 7.80 -12.58 -20.08
C CYS A 366 7.98 -11.88 -18.72
N PRO A 367 7.32 -10.76 -18.40
CA PRO A 367 7.62 -9.89 -17.25
C PRO A 367 7.60 -10.50 -15.86
N GLU A 368 7.13 -11.72 -15.70
CA GLU A 368 7.02 -12.46 -14.44
C GLU A 368 7.83 -13.76 -14.43
N THR A 369 8.59 -14.05 -15.52
CA THR A 369 9.35 -15.32 -15.68
C THR A 369 10.68 -15.06 -16.36
N PRO A 370 11.81 -15.23 -15.64
CA PRO A 370 13.11 -14.87 -16.16
C PRO A 370 13.45 -15.51 -17.52
N ASN A 371 13.77 -14.68 -18.50
CA ASN A 371 14.14 -15.10 -19.87
C ASN A 371 15.04 -14.09 -20.58
N THR A 372 16.24 -13.89 -20.06
CA THR A 372 17.23 -12.91 -20.58
C THR A 372 17.51 -12.98 -22.08
N ASP A 373 17.21 -14.10 -22.75
CA ASP A 373 17.37 -14.29 -24.19
C ASP A 373 16.19 -13.78 -25.01
N GLN A 374 15.06 -13.46 -24.34
CA GLN A 374 13.86 -12.91 -24.96
C GLN A 374 13.37 -13.73 -26.16
N SER A 375 13.56 -15.07 -26.10
CA SER A 375 13.16 -15.98 -27.17
C SER A 375 11.65 -15.95 -27.36
N ASP A 376 11.21 -15.78 -28.62
CA ASP A 376 9.82 -15.76 -29.08
C ASP A 376 9.78 -16.36 -30.48
N ILE A 377 9.52 -17.66 -30.55
CA ILE A 377 9.67 -18.43 -31.81
C ILE A 377 8.53 -18.16 -32.78
N ASP A 378 7.33 -17.89 -32.29
CA ASP A 378 6.20 -17.62 -33.17
C ASP A 378 5.94 -16.13 -33.42
N ASN A 379 6.69 -15.27 -32.75
CA ASN A 379 6.68 -13.81 -32.87
C ASN A 379 5.29 -13.19 -32.55
N ASP A 380 4.59 -13.73 -31.53
CA ASP A 380 3.32 -13.18 -31.08
C ASP A 380 3.48 -12.12 -29.98
N GLY A 381 4.69 -11.93 -29.45
CA GLY A 381 5.04 -10.95 -28.43
C GLY A 381 5.05 -11.52 -27.01
N ILE A 382 4.80 -12.82 -26.84
CA ILE A 382 4.93 -13.54 -25.57
C ILE A 382 6.16 -14.44 -25.67
N GLY A 383 7.04 -14.39 -24.68
CA GLY A 383 8.27 -15.20 -24.71
C GLY A 383 8.00 -16.69 -24.51
N ASP A 384 8.80 -17.52 -25.18
CA ASP A 384 8.63 -18.99 -25.21
C ASP A 384 8.47 -19.64 -23.83
N VAL A 385 9.06 -19.08 -22.79
CA VAL A 385 9.07 -19.66 -21.45
C VAL A 385 7.77 -19.42 -20.70
N CYS A 386 7.05 -18.37 -21.03
CA CYS A 386 5.77 -17.99 -20.41
C CYS A 386 4.57 -18.15 -21.36
N ASP A 387 4.83 -18.48 -22.64
CA ASP A 387 3.78 -18.69 -23.63
C ASP A 387 3.16 -20.09 -23.51
N PRO A 388 1.81 -20.19 -23.40
CA PRO A 388 1.10 -21.46 -23.49
C PRO A 388 1.24 -22.19 -24.84
N ASN A 389 1.59 -21.45 -25.92
CA ASN A 389 1.70 -21.96 -27.29
C ASN A 389 2.97 -21.46 -28.00
N PRO A 390 4.15 -21.73 -27.51
CA PRO A 390 5.41 -21.06 -27.85
C PRO A 390 5.96 -21.42 -29.25
N ILE A 391 5.18 -22.04 -30.09
CA ILE A 391 5.54 -22.34 -31.49
C ILE A 391 4.34 -22.10 -32.42
N PRO A 392 4.57 -21.72 -33.69
CA PRO A 392 3.49 -21.49 -34.65
C PRO A 392 2.55 -22.69 -34.81
N GLN A 393 1.25 -22.43 -34.89
CA GLN A 393 0.23 -23.49 -34.99
C GLN A 393 0.38 -24.40 -36.22
N ASN A 394 1.10 -23.97 -37.24
CA ASN A 394 1.34 -24.71 -38.47
C ASN A 394 2.65 -25.52 -38.50
N VAL A 395 3.29 -25.73 -37.34
CA VAL A 395 4.51 -26.55 -37.25
C VAL A 395 4.21 -28.03 -37.54
N PHE A 396 3.13 -28.56 -36.98
CA PHE A 396 2.80 -29.98 -37.16
C PHE A 396 1.63 -30.15 -38.09
N SER A 397 1.79 -31.03 -39.08
CA SER A 397 0.70 -31.53 -39.95
C SER A 397 0.58 -33.04 -39.78
N LEU A 398 -0.53 -33.46 -39.18
CA LEU A 398 -0.82 -34.88 -38.94
C LEU A 398 -1.88 -35.38 -39.93
N ASN A 399 -1.56 -36.45 -40.63
CA ASN A 399 -2.49 -37.17 -41.49
C ASN A 399 -2.59 -38.65 -41.07
N THR A 400 -3.79 -39.14 -41.01
CA THR A 400 -4.04 -40.57 -40.72
C THR A 400 -4.58 -41.29 -41.91
N LYS A 401 -4.25 -42.58 -42.03
CA LYS A 401 -4.86 -43.50 -42.99
C LYS A 401 -5.56 -44.62 -42.24
N ASN A 402 -6.80 -44.78 -42.51
CA ASN A 402 -7.64 -45.83 -41.91
C ASN A 402 -7.24 -47.22 -42.40
N GLU A 403 -7.63 -48.23 -41.66
CA GLU A 403 -7.46 -49.62 -42.13
C GLU A 403 -8.24 -49.88 -43.42
N THR A 404 -7.62 -50.64 -44.34
CA THR A 404 -8.24 -50.96 -45.61
C THR A 404 -9.19 -52.13 -45.54
N CYS A 405 -8.97 -53.03 -44.57
CA CYS A 405 -9.84 -54.15 -44.26
C CYS A 405 -9.96 -54.23 -42.73
N ARG A 406 -11.07 -54.79 -42.26
CA ARG A 406 -11.30 -54.99 -40.84
C ARG A 406 -10.18 -55.80 -40.18
N SER A 407 -9.70 -55.38 -39.03
CA SER A 407 -8.64 -56.04 -38.26
C SER A 407 -7.37 -56.32 -39.07
N SER A 408 -7.08 -55.54 -40.11
CA SER A 408 -5.88 -55.69 -40.91
C SER A 408 -4.68 -55.02 -40.25
N ASN A 409 -4.91 -54.18 -39.26
CA ASN A 409 -3.89 -53.46 -38.49
C ASN A 409 -2.92 -52.71 -39.42
N ASN A 410 -3.42 -52.17 -40.53
CA ASN A 410 -2.62 -51.48 -41.55
C ASN A 410 -2.89 -49.98 -41.64
N GLY A 411 -3.45 -49.42 -40.59
CA GLY A 411 -3.54 -47.96 -40.43
C GLY A 411 -2.18 -47.28 -40.39
N GLU A 412 -2.16 -46.03 -40.71
CA GLU A 412 -0.92 -45.22 -40.74
C GLU A 412 -1.14 -43.87 -40.06
N ILE A 413 -0.13 -43.37 -39.37
CA ILE A 413 -0.01 -42.01 -38.87
C ILE A 413 1.20 -41.37 -39.58
N ASN A 414 0.97 -40.29 -40.28
CA ASN A 414 1.99 -39.53 -40.99
C ASN A 414 2.09 -38.13 -40.42
N LEU A 415 3.31 -37.72 -40.08
CA LEU A 415 3.63 -36.38 -39.59
C LEU A 415 4.52 -35.69 -40.60
N SER A 416 4.22 -34.42 -40.85
CA SER A 416 5.09 -33.48 -41.52
C SER A 416 5.37 -32.30 -40.61
N ILE A 417 6.64 -31.93 -40.46
CA ILE A 417 7.10 -30.77 -39.64
C ILE A 417 7.48 -29.64 -40.59
N ASN A 418 6.87 -28.48 -40.42
CA ASN A 418 7.22 -27.27 -41.14
C ASN A 418 8.46 -26.65 -40.52
N SER A 419 9.64 -26.98 -41.01
CA SER A 419 10.93 -26.47 -40.54
C SER A 419 11.22 -25.01 -40.91
N ASP A 420 10.41 -24.41 -41.77
CA ASP A 420 10.64 -23.02 -42.21
C ASP A 420 10.16 -22.00 -41.14
N VAL A 421 9.37 -22.45 -40.17
CA VAL A 421 8.77 -21.57 -39.13
C VAL A 421 9.32 -21.83 -37.73
N ILE A 422 10.36 -22.66 -37.60
CA ILE A 422 11.01 -22.97 -36.32
C ILE A 422 12.52 -22.92 -36.48
N PRO A 423 13.33 -22.78 -35.41
CA PRO A 423 14.79 -22.87 -35.46
C PRO A 423 15.27 -24.18 -36.07
N ASN A 424 16.31 -24.10 -36.94
CA ASN A 424 16.85 -25.25 -37.70
C ASN A 424 17.39 -26.38 -36.81
N ASP A 425 17.80 -26.08 -35.61
CA ASP A 425 18.34 -27.02 -34.61
C ASP A 425 17.28 -27.59 -33.67
N MET A 426 16.05 -27.10 -33.72
CA MET A 426 14.96 -27.60 -32.89
C MET A 426 14.60 -29.05 -33.27
N LYS A 427 14.53 -29.91 -32.27
CA LYS A 427 14.21 -31.33 -32.43
C LYS A 427 13.01 -31.67 -31.52
N PHE A 428 12.12 -32.51 -32.03
CA PHE A 428 10.96 -32.96 -31.28
C PHE A 428 11.07 -34.42 -30.96
N THR A 429 10.56 -34.78 -29.78
CA THR A 429 10.30 -36.17 -29.38
C THR A 429 8.81 -36.41 -29.51
N ILE A 430 8.45 -37.46 -30.24
CA ILE A 430 7.05 -37.90 -30.40
C ILE A 430 6.75 -38.98 -29.39
N SER A 431 5.58 -38.88 -28.75
CA SER A 431 4.98 -39.96 -27.95
C SER A 431 3.58 -40.22 -28.42
N ILE A 432 3.16 -41.50 -28.39
CA ILE A 432 1.81 -41.91 -28.77
C ILE A 432 1.22 -42.76 -27.65
N SER A 433 0.03 -42.41 -27.22
CA SER A 433 -0.71 -43.10 -26.18
C SER A 433 -2.14 -43.39 -26.67
N GLY A 434 -2.88 -44.26 -25.97
CA GLY A 434 -4.21 -44.69 -26.40
C GLY A 434 -4.13 -45.95 -27.26
N GLY A 435 -5.09 -46.15 -28.20
CA GLY A 435 -5.23 -47.32 -29.00
C GLY A 435 -5.80 -48.53 -28.27
N PRO A 436 -5.89 -49.70 -28.94
CA PRO A 436 -6.40 -50.93 -28.35
C PRO A 436 -5.53 -51.46 -27.22
N SER A 437 -6.09 -52.38 -26.42
CA SER A 437 -5.38 -53.01 -25.30
C SER A 437 -4.11 -53.74 -25.78
N GLY A 438 -2.94 -53.29 -25.28
CA GLY A 438 -1.64 -53.82 -25.67
C GLY A 438 -0.81 -52.91 -26.58
N PHE A 439 -1.37 -51.82 -27.08
CA PHE A 439 -0.60 -50.86 -27.82
C PHE A 439 0.48 -50.21 -26.92
N ASN A 440 1.72 -50.20 -27.39
CA ASN A 440 2.83 -49.61 -26.69
C ASN A 440 3.76 -48.92 -27.69
N PHE A 441 4.00 -47.61 -27.46
CA PHE A 441 4.92 -46.83 -28.26
C PHE A 441 5.92 -46.15 -27.31
N ALA A 442 7.18 -46.46 -27.44
CA ALA A 442 8.24 -45.78 -26.72
C ALA A 442 8.50 -44.41 -27.36
N PRO A 443 8.56 -43.31 -26.57
CA PRO A 443 8.88 -42.00 -27.13
C PRO A 443 10.18 -42.04 -27.94
N GLU A 444 10.17 -41.43 -29.11
CA GLU A 444 11.34 -41.37 -30.00
C GLU A 444 11.62 -39.98 -30.54
N LEU A 445 12.91 -39.66 -30.72
CA LEU A 445 13.35 -38.40 -31.30
C LEU A 445 13.13 -38.44 -32.83
N ILE A 446 12.42 -37.42 -33.33
CA ILE A 446 12.19 -37.27 -34.77
C ILE A 446 13.49 -36.77 -35.43
N GLN A 447 13.96 -37.54 -36.43
CA GLN A 447 15.25 -37.29 -37.09
C GLN A 447 15.14 -36.45 -38.38
N SER A 448 13.92 -36.34 -38.95
CA SER A 448 13.66 -35.61 -40.20
C SER A 448 12.31 -34.93 -40.16
N ASN A 449 12.05 -34.01 -41.10
CA ASN A 449 10.80 -33.28 -41.18
C ASN A 449 9.58 -34.14 -41.53
N GLU A 450 9.82 -35.38 -41.95
CA GLU A 450 8.78 -36.36 -42.21
C GLU A 450 8.99 -37.55 -41.28
N TRP A 451 7.89 -37.98 -40.66
CA TRP A 451 7.87 -39.15 -39.78
C TRP A 451 6.59 -39.97 -40.08
N SER A 452 6.69 -41.26 -40.00
CA SER A 452 5.50 -42.11 -40.18
C SER A 452 5.53 -43.35 -39.30
N LYS A 453 4.35 -43.78 -38.88
CA LYS A 453 4.15 -45.05 -38.18
C LYS A 453 3.08 -45.86 -38.92
N ASN A 454 3.51 -47.03 -39.40
CA ASN A 454 2.68 -47.97 -40.09
C ASN A 454 2.20 -49.10 -39.15
N ASN A 455 1.28 -49.87 -39.58
CA ASN A 455 0.71 -51.04 -38.88
C ASN A 455 0.05 -50.60 -37.55
N ILE A 456 -0.75 -49.55 -37.64
CA ILE A 456 -1.56 -49.05 -36.56
C ILE A 456 -2.95 -49.67 -36.62
N GLU A 457 -3.41 -50.24 -35.50
CA GLU A 457 -4.73 -50.80 -35.33
C GLU A 457 -5.81 -49.72 -35.22
N ALA A 458 -7.06 -50.01 -35.58
CA ALA A 458 -8.15 -49.06 -35.40
C ALA A 458 -8.32 -48.70 -33.92
N GLY A 459 -8.47 -47.41 -33.65
CA GLY A 459 -8.54 -46.86 -32.27
C GLY A 459 -8.39 -45.36 -32.19
N GLU A 460 -8.50 -44.84 -30.97
CA GLU A 460 -8.26 -43.43 -30.65
C GLU A 460 -6.85 -43.30 -30.09
N TYR A 461 -6.09 -42.37 -30.63
CA TYR A 461 -4.69 -42.13 -30.25
C TYR A 461 -4.48 -40.68 -29.87
N ARG A 462 -3.70 -40.48 -28.81
CA ARG A 462 -3.16 -39.16 -28.43
C ARG A 462 -1.69 -39.11 -28.80
N ILE A 463 -1.33 -38.16 -29.64
CA ILE A 463 0.03 -37.94 -30.15
C ILE A 463 0.53 -36.65 -29.54
N CYS A 464 1.64 -36.71 -28.78
CA CYS A 464 2.22 -35.54 -28.14
C CYS A 464 3.65 -35.33 -28.62
N PHE A 465 3.99 -34.07 -28.79
CA PHE A 465 5.33 -33.59 -29.16
C PHE A 465 5.92 -32.81 -28.01
N THR A 466 7.17 -33.11 -27.66
CA THR A 466 7.97 -32.37 -26.68
C THR A 466 9.30 -31.96 -27.31
N THR A 467 9.90 -30.89 -26.83
CA THR A 467 11.27 -30.48 -27.22
C THR A 467 12.07 -30.09 -25.99
N SER A 468 13.39 -30.29 -26.05
CA SER A 468 14.30 -29.79 -25.02
C SER A 468 14.67 -28.31 -25.19
N SER A 469 14.31 -27.71 -26.31
CA SER A 469 14.61 -26.29 -26.63
C SER A 469 13.69 -25.33 -25.89
N ILE A 470 12.48 -25.77 -25.49
CA ILE A 470 11.51 -24.97 -24.75
C ILE A 470 11.15 -25.73 -23.46
N PRO A 471 11.39 -25.16 -22.28
CA PRO A 471 11.03 -25.80 -21.01
C PRO A 471 9.55 -26.13 -20.90
N ASN A 472 9.23 -27.35 -20.49
CA ASN A 472 7.85 -27.84 -20.26
C ASN A 472 6.94 -27.83 -21.49
N PHE A 473 7.46 -27.63 -22.70
CA PHE A 473 6.65 -27.68 -23.91
C PHE A 473 6.07 -29.07 -24.14
N GLU A 474 4.77 -29.16 -24.30
CA GLU A 474 4.06 -30.36 -24.78
C GLU A 474 2.86 -29.91 -25.62
N GLN A 475 2.84 -30.29 -26.89
CA GLN A 475 1.67 -30.11 -27.76
C GLN A 475 1.11 -31.45 -28.18
N CYS A 476 -0.21 -31.64 -28.00
CA CYS A 476 -0.86 -32.94 -28.23
C CYS A 476 -2.03 -32.83 -29.21
N PHE A 477 -2.21 -33.88 -29.99
CA PHE A 477 -3.30 -34.05 -30.94
C PHE A 477 -4.00 -35.37 -30.71
N ASN A 478 -5.34 -35.40 -30.83
CA ASN A 478 -6.12 -36.60 -30.82
C ASN A 478 -6.46 -37.00 -32.25
N VAL A 479 -6.15 -38.22 -32.62
CA VAL A 479 -6.45 -38.78 -33.95
C VAL A 479 -7.20 -40.09 -33.80
N VAL A 480 -8.01 -40.41 -34.81
CA VAL A 480 -8.79 -41.64 -34.84
C VAL A 480 -8.45 -42.39 -36.11
N ILE A 481 -8.10 -43.67 -35.96
CA ILE A 481 -7.97 -44.61 -37.06
C ILE A 481 -9.18 -45.54 -37.02
N THR A 482 -9.91 -45.58 -38.09
CA THR A 482 -11.13 -46.42 -38.20
C THR A 482 -10.84 -47.67 -39.02
N GLU A 483 -11.64 -48.70 -38.80
CA GLU A 483 -11.72 -49.86 -39.67
C GLU A 483 -13.06 -49.88 -40.45
N PRO A 484 -13.14 -50.58 -41.58
CA PRO A 484 -14.40 -50.75 -42.29
C PRO A 484 -15.45 -51.41 -41.43
N GLN A 485 -16.69 -50.99 -41.61
CA GLN A 485 -17.81 -51.61 -40.88
C GLN A 485 -18.06 -53.05 -41.33
N ASP A 486 -18.67 -53.88 -40.47
CA ASP A 486 -19.08 -55.18 -40.79
C ASP A 486 -20.07 -55.14 -41.93
N ILE A 487 -19.86 -56.04 -42.93
CA ILE A 487 -20.85 -56.26 -43.98
C ILE A 487 -21.93 -57.13 -43.39
N THR A 488 -23.07 -56.52 -43.11
CA THR A 488 -24.28 -57.34 -42.71
C THR A 488 -25.02 -57.82 -43.96
N VAL A 489 -24.85 -59.04 -44.26
CA VAL A 489 -25.66 -59.68 -45.39
C VAL A 489 -26.99 -60.06 -44.81
N LEU A 490 -28.05 -59.33 -45.17
CA LEU A 490 -29.44 -59.77 -44.92
C LEU A 490 -29.87 -60.69 -46.04
N SER A 491 -29.89 -62.01 -45.84
CA SER A 491 -30.47 -62.97 -46.78
C SER A 491 -31.97 -63.04 -46.61
N ALA A 492 -32.75 -62.58 -47.60
CA ALA A 492 -34.18 -62.86 -47.71
C ALA A 492 -34.38 -64.04 -48.61
N ILE A 493 -34.92 -65.15 -48.09
CA ILE A 493 -35.36 -66.25 -48.87
C ILE A 493 -36.80 -65.94 -49.38
N ALA A 494 -36.93 -65.55 -50.63
CA ALA A 494 -38.26 -65.45 -51.26
C ALA A 494 -38.66 -66.84 -51.75
N ASN A 495 -39.75 -67.40 -51.22
CA ASN A 495 -40.37 -68.58 -51.75
C ASN A 495 -41.01 -68.25 -53.12
N ASP A 496 -40.43 -68.64 -54.21
CA ASP A 496 -40.98 -68.66 -55.57
C ASP A 496 -40.23 -67.87 -56.66
N SER A 497 -38.98 -67.69 -56.62
CA SER A 497 -38.19 -67.53 -57.86
C SER A 497 -36.68 -67.51 -57.53
N ASN A 498 -35.89 -68.08 -58.42
CA ASN A 498 -34.44 -68.23 -58.35
C ASN A 498 -33.64 -66.86 -58.33
N THR A 499 -34.05 -65.84 -57.58
CA THR A 499 -33.33 -64.54 -57.47
C THR A 499 -33.03 -64.29 -56.02
N MET A 500 -31.73 -64.24 -55.68
CA MET A 500 -31.21 -63.81 -54.41
C MET A 500 -30.92 -62.28 -54.55
N ASN A 501 -31.60 -61.42 -53.79
CA ASN A 501 -31.23 -60.06 -53.62
C ASN A 501 -30.31 -59.95 -52.38
N LEU A 502 -29.11 -59.51 -52.57
CA LEU A 502 -28.15 -59.13 -51.52
C LEU A 502 -28.19 -57.63 -51.34
N ASP A 503 -28.63 -57.13 -50.18
CA ASP A 503 -28.43 -55.76 -49.76
C ASP A 503 -27.12 -55.69 -48.96
N PHE A 504 -26.20 -54.81 -49.36
CA PHE A 504 -24.90 -54.58 -48.73
C PHE A 504 -24.92 -53.35 -47.89
#